data_ac06e8b59628ca75c97aa11d6806cef5
#
_entry.id   ac06e8b59628ca75c97aa11d6806cef5
#
_cell.length_a   1.000
_cell.length_b   1.000
_cell.length_c   1.000
_cell.angle_alpha   90.00
_cell.angle_beta   90.00
_cell.angle_gamma   90.00
#
_symmetry.space_group_name_H-M   'P 1'
#
loop_
_entity.id
_entity.type
_entity.pdbx_description
1 polymer ?
#
loop_
_entity_poly.entity_id
_entity_poly.type
_entity_poly.pdbx_seq_one_letter_code
_entity_poly.pdbx_strand_id
1 'polypeptide(L)'
;QTPLELPYQEISNYLNKLWISEDKDNSGANTFTLMVWQPAWLEQCLVQKGLVNGPITGNLSPEIIEVAKKFILDQGLPITTSLNSEELLNLLKENLSNKDFEDFRGQFFESSISTLNPRRLITLAPTLNKNSDIKTFVSAYCPLSDTPAMQPICGDLVVIRGDSASISNKGLKIIDELSIDELPSWLWWNGSLDESPEIFEYFTNYGLRLIIDTALGSPQRCLKVLDQLNNSNKAINDLNWVRLKNWRESLAMIFDPPSRRPILDHITDIDIDIAGDHMIQALFLISWISDKLGWSFLRVERD
;
A
#
# COMPACT_ATOMS: atom_id res chain seq x y z
N GLN A 1 22.06 6.53 5.63
CA GLN A 1 23.14 6.05 4.72
C GLN A 1 22.55 5.94 3.31
N THR A 2 23.36 6.20 2.29
CA THR A 2 22.95 5.97 0.90
C THR A 2 22.71 4.47 0.70
N PRO A 3 21.58 4.05 0.10
CA PRO A 3 21.33 2.65 -0.18
C PRO A 3 22.46 2.02 -0.99
N LEU A 4 22.91 0.85 -0.57
CA LEU A 4 23.95 0.09 -1.24
C LEU A 4 23.30 -0.94 -2.16
N GLU A 5 23.64 -0.92 -3.45
CA GLU A 5 23.22 -1.97 -4.38
C GLU A 5 24.08 -3.22 -4.14
N LEU A 6 23.43 -4.34 -3.82
CA LEU A 6 24.07 -5.62 -3.56
C LEU A 6 23.40 -6.74 -4.36
N PRO A 7 24.17 -7.76 -4.80
CA PRO A 7 23.58 -9.00 -5.27
C PRO A 7 22.70 -9.62 -4.18
N TYR A 8 21.55 -10.15 -4.53
CA TYR A 8 20.59 -10.68 -3.55
C TYR A 8 21.18 -11.79 -2.65
N GLN A 9 22.13 -12.58 -3.17
CA GLN A 9 22.82 -13.62 -2.42
C GLN A 9 23.69 -13.07 -1.27
N GLU A 10 24.08 -11.82 -1.34
CA GLU A 10 24.97 -11.18 -0.35
C GLU A 10 24.22 -10.43 0.73
N ILE A 11 22.90 -10.17 0.55
CA ILE A 11 22.10 -9.34 1.46
C ILE A 11 22.08 -9.91 2.88
N SER A 12 21.77 -11.19 3.02
CA SER A 12 21.71 -11.84 4.33
C SER A 12 23.05 -11.79 5.06
N ASN A 13 24.14 -12.05 4.36
CA ASN A 13 25.49 -11.95 4.92
C ASN A 13 25.86 -10.51 5.29
N TYR A 14 25.47 -9.55 4.49
CA TYR A 14 25.70 -8.13 4.76
C TYR A 14 24.95 -7.67 6.01
N LEU A 15 23.64 -7.97 6.10
CA LEU A 15 22.83 -7.64 7.26
C LEU A 15 23.33 -8.31 8.53
N ASN A 16 23.70 -9.59 8.46
CA ASN A 16 24.28 -10.29 9.60
C ASN A 16 25.59 -9.65 10.08
N LYS A 17 26.48 -9.25 9.17
CA LYS A 17 27.71 -8.55 9.54
C LYS A 17 27.44 -7.20 10.18
N LEU A 18 26.47 -6.47 9.68
CA LEU A 18 26.08 -5.16 10.18
C LEU A 18 25.59 -5.24 11.64
N TRP A 19 24.80 -6.25 11.96
CA TRP A 19 24.25 -6.46 13.31
C TRP A 19 25.23 -7.12 14.28
N ILE A 20 26.19 -7.89 13.81
CA ILE A 20 27.25 -8.47 14.65
C ILE A 20 28.29 -7.43 15.09
N SER A 21 28.51 -6.40 14.29
CA SER A 21 29.51 -5.35 14.55
C SER A 21 29.08 -4.32 15.58
N GLU A 22 27.77 -4.17 15.79
CA GLU A 22 27.21 -3.27 16.79
C GLU A 22 26.76 -4.11 18.00
N ASP A 23 27.49 -4.01 19.07
CA ASP A 23 27.39 -4.67 20.40
C ASP A 23 26.17 -5.59 20.64
N LYS A 24 26.48 -6.78 21.12
CA LYS A 24 25.63 -7.98 21.23
C LYS A 24 24.31 -7.84 22.02
N ASP A 25 24.01 -6.72 22.62
CA ASP A 25 22.93 -6.63 23.59
C ASP A 25 21.68 -5.86 23.12
N ASN A 26 21.67 -5.19 21.95
CA ASN A 26 20.63 -4.17 21.79
C ASN A 26 20.05 -3.85 20.43
N SER A 27 20.12 -4.61 19.36
CA SER A 27 19.72 -3.93 18.13
C SER A 27 19.13 -4.73 16.99
N GLY A 28 18.47 -5.80 17.27
CA GLY A 28 17.64 -6.47 16.27
C GLY A 28 16.33 -5.70 16.02
N ALA A 29 15.90 -5.58 14.78
CA ALA A 29 14.56 -5.10 14.46
C ALA A 29 13.52 -5.89 15.25
N ASN A 30 12.61 -5.18 15.92
CA ASN A 30 11.56 -5.78 16.75
C ASN A 30 10.36 -6.28 15.93
N THR A 31 10.27 -5.87 14.69
CA THR A 31 9.17 -6.22 13.79
C THR A 31 9.67 -6.35 12.36
N PHE A 32 9.03 -7.23 11.64
CA PHE A 32 9.20 -7.41 10.20
C PHE A 32 8.02 -6.77 9.47
N THR A 33 8.29 -6.01 8.43
CA THR A 33 7.25 -5.46 7.56
C THR A 33 7.62 -5.71 6.12
N LEU A 34 6.78 -6.45 5.43
CA LEU A 34 6.81 -6.58 3.98
C LEU A 34 5.85 -5.58 3.38
N MET A 35 6.34 -4.68 2.56
CA MET A 35 5.53 -3.72 1.83
C MET A 35 5.62 -4.02 0.33
N VAL A 36 4.47 -4.23 -0.28
CA VAL A 36 4.36 -4.42 -1.72
C VAL A 36 3.84 -3.15 -2.35
N TRP A 37 4.65 -2.52 -3.19
CA TRP A 37 4.25 -1.38 -3.98
C TRP A 37 3.68 -1.83 -5.31
N GLN A 38 2.50 -1.32 -5.64
CA GLN A 38 2.03 -1.41 -7.01
C GLN A 38 2.68 -0.29 -7.83
N PRO A 39 3.06 -0.56 -9.08
CA PRO A 39 3.53 0.48 -9.96
C PRO A 39 2.48 1.59 -10.10
N ALA A 40 2.89 2.85 -9.99
CA ALA A 40 2.04 3.98 -10.36
C ALA A 40 2.06 4.07 -11.90
N TRP A 41 1.41 3.12 -12.58
CA TRP A 41 1.50 2.91 -14.03
C TRP A 41 1.28 4.18 -14.83
N LEU A 42 0.22 4.92 -14.51
CA LEU A 42 -0.13 6.13 -15.22
C LEU A 42 0.98 7.19 -15.07
N GLU A 43 1.35 7.50 -13.82
CA GLU A 43 2.37 8.50 -13.51
C GLU A 43 3.72 8.09 -14.11
N GLN A 44 4.13 6.84 -13.93
CA GLN A 44 5.38 6.32 -14.48
C GLN A 44 5.43 6.42 -16.00
N CYS A 45 4.37 6.05 -16.71
CA CYS A 45 4.30 6.16 -18.16
C CYS A 45 4.37 7.62 -18.63
N LEU A 46 3.66 8.53 -17.98
CA LEU A 46 3.66 9.95 -18.32
C LEU A 46 5.04 10.59 -18.10
N VAL A 47 5.72 10.24 -17.00
CA VAL A 47 7.08 10.71 -16.72
C VAL A 47 8.08 10.14 -17.73
N GLN A 48 7.99 8.86 -18.08
CA GLN A 48 8.86 8.23 -19.07
C GLN A 48 8.66 8.80 -20.49
N LYS A 49 7.44 9.22 -20.82
CA LYS A 49 7.15 9.93 -22.07
C LYS A 49 7.60 11.39 -22.06
N GLY A 50 8.04 11.91 -20.92
CA GLY A 50 8.41 13.32 -20.77
C GLY A 50 7.20 14.27 -20.77
N LEU A 51 6.00 13.75 -20.53
CA LEU A 51 4.77 14.55 -20.47
C LEU A 51 4.57 15.20 -19.09
N VAL A 52 5.15 14.63 -18.07
CA VAL A 52 5.18 15.15 -16.68
C VAL A 52 6.61 15.17 -16.21
N ASN A 53 6.99 16.19 -15.47
CA ASN A 53 8.30 16.29 -14.83
C ASN A 53 8.17 15.94 -13.34
N GLY A 54 9.19 15.31 -12.80
CA GLY A 54 9.34 15.11 -11.36
C GLY A 54 9.47 13.66 -10.95
N PRO A 55 9.64 13.46 -9.64
CA PRO A 55 9.70 12.12 -9.07
C PRO A 55 8.31 11.46 -9.10
N ILE A 56 8.31 10.14 -9.18
CA ILE A 56 7.08 9.35 -9.07
C ILE A 56 6.63 9.36 -7.62
N THR A 57 5.43 9.88 -7.37
CA THR A 57 4.88 10.07 -6.02
C THR A 57 3.82 9.02 -5.66
N GLY A 58 3.24 8.38 -6.66
CA GLY A 58 2.09 7.49 -6.51
C GLY A 58 0.76 8.23 -6.31
N ASN A 59 0.77 9.56 -6.34
CA ASN A 59 -0.42 10.39 -6.20
C ASN A 59 -0.88 10.90 -7.55
N LEU A 60 -2.14 10.72 -7.87
CA LEU A 60 -2.76 11.34 -9.04
C LEU A 60 -3.07 12.81 -8.73
N SER A 61 -2.07 13.68 -8.86
CA SER A 61 -2.27 15.12 -8.71
C SER A 61 -3.20 15.65 -9.81
N PRO A 62 -3.86 16.80 -9.59
CA PRO A 62 -4.66 17.44 -10.66
C PRO A 62 -3.88 17.63 -11.96
N GLU A 63 -2.60 17.98 -11.88
CA GLU A 63 -1.71 18.11 -13.04
C GLU A 63 -1.56 16.79 -13.81
N ILE A 64 -1.30 15.69 -13.12
CA ILE A 64 -1.19 14.36 -13.73
C ILE A 64 -2.50 13.98 -14.42
N ILE A 65 -3.63 14.26 -13.79
CA ILE A 65 -4.96 13.98 -14.33
C ILE A 65 -5.22 14.80 -15.60
N GLU A 66 -4.89 16.08 -15.60
CA GLU A 66 -5.03 16.95 -16.79
C GLU A 66 -4.18 16.47 -17.96
N VAL A 67 -2.91 16.15 -17.69
CA VAL A 67 -2.00 15.64 -18.73
C VAL A 67 -2.49 14.31 -19.28
N ALA A 68 -2.98 13.41 -18.43
CA ALA A 68 -3.55 12.14 -18.85
C ALA A 68 -4.81 12.33 -19.73
N LYS A 69 -5.71 13.22 -19.33
CA LYS A 69 -6.91 13.57 -20.13
C LYS A 69 -6.55 14.17 -21.49
N LYS A 70 -5.55 15.05 -21.52
CA LYS A 70 -5.05 15.60 -22.77
C LYS A 70 -4.48 14.50 -23.67
N PHE A 71 -3.67 13.60 -23.12
CA PHE A 71 -3.14 12.45 -23.85
C PHE A 71 -4.26 11.57 -24.41
N ILE A 72 -5.31 11.29 -23.64
CA ILE A 72 -6.50 10.53 -24.08
C ILE A 72 -7.12 11.18 -25.32
N LEU A 73 -7.33 12.50 -25.29
CA LEU A 73 -7.90 13.24 -26.41
C LEU A 73 -6.98 13.23 -27.63
N ASP A 74 -5.68 13.42 -27.43
CA ASP A 74 -4.68 13.42 -28.52
C ASP A 74 -4.58 12.05 -29.22
N GLN A 75 -4.90 10.97 -28.49
CA GLN A 75 -4.98 9.60 -29.03
C GLN A 75 -6.36 9.27 -29.64
N GLY A 76 -7.31 10.22 -29.66
CA GLY A 76 -8.65 10.01 -30.19
C GLY A 76 -9.56 9.13 -29.33
N LEU A 77 -9.20 8.88 -28.08
CA LEU A 77 -10.05 8.15 -27.13
C LEU A 77 -11.14 9.06 -26.55
N PRO A 78 -12.29 8.50 -26.13
CA PRO A 78 -13.32 9.26 -25.44
C PRO A 78 -12.78 9.87 -24.13
N ILE A 79 -13.17 11.09 -23.80
CA ILE A 79 -12.78 11.77 -22.55
C ILE A 79 -13.25 11.02 -21.29
N THR A 80 -14.25 10.17 -21.45
CA THR A 80 -14.78 9.29 -20.42
C THR A 80 -13.93 8.04 -20.18
N THR A 81 -12.85 7.85 -20.96
CA THR A 81 -11.93 6.72 -20.78
C THR A 81 -11.35 6.76 -19.38
N SER A 82 -11.49 5.65 -18.66
CA SER A 82 -10.92 5.53 -17.31
C SER A 82 -9.40 5.65 -17.34
N LEU A 83 -8.83 6.38 -16.38
CA LEU A 83 -7.38 6.53 -16.23
C LEU A 83 -6.67 5.18 -15.92
N ASN A 84 -7.42 4.18 -15.47
CA ASN A 84 -6.92 2.83 -15.21
C ASN A 84 -7.35 1.82 -16.31
N SER A 85 -7.85 2.30 -17.45
CA SER A 85 -8.23 1.41 -18.53
C SER A 85 -7.02 0.73 -19.15
N GLU A 86 -7.15 -0.55 -19.48
CA GLU A 86 -6.10 -1.33 -20.13
C GLU A 86 -5.72 -0.74 -21.50
N GLU A 87 -6.69 -0.20 -22.23
CA GLU A 87 -6.48 0.46 -23.51
C GLU A 87 -5.55 1.67 -23.37
N LEU A 88 -5.82 2.57 -22.41
CA LEU A 88 -4.98 3.74 -22.14
C LEU A 88 -3.57 3.31 -21.71
N LEU A 89 -3.47 2.35 -20.80
CA LEU A 89 -2.18 1.84 -20.30
C LEU A 89 -1.35 1.21 -21.41
N ASN A 90 -1.96 0.48 -22.34
CA ASN A 90 -1.26 -0.09 -23.49
C ASN A 90 -0.72 0.98 -24.41
N LEU A 91 -1.52 2.01 -24.74
CA LEU A 91 -1.06 3.16 -25.53
C LEU A 91 0.07 3.95 -24.85
N LEU A 92 -0.03 4.12 -23.54
CA LEU A 92 1.02 4.76 -22.75
C LEU A 92 2.31 3.94 -22.71
N LYS A 93 2.23 2.60 -22.69
CA LYS A 93 3.39 1.70 -22.70
C LYS A 93 4.09 1.62 -24.05
N GLU A 94 3.43 2.02 -25.14
CA GLU A 94 4.05 2.05 -26.45
C GLU A 94 5.21 3.05 -26.49
N ASN A 95 6.34 2.61 -27.04
CA ASN A 95 7.54 3.44 -27.22
C ASN A 95 8.10 4.09 -25.93
N LEU A 96 7.96 3.45 -24.78
CA LEU A 96 8.60 3.90 -23.54
C LEU A 96 10.13 3.80 -23.67
N SER A 97 10.81 4.81 -23.17
CA SER A 97 12.27 4.76 -23.04
C SER A 97 12.66 3.79 -21.92
N ASN A 98 13.75 3.01 -22.12
CA ASN A 98 14.30 2.12 -21.10
C ASN A 98 15.08 2.87 -19.98
N LYS A 99 14.77 4.13 -19.72
CA LYS A 99 15.39 4.88 -18.64
C LYS A 99 14.80 4.42 -17.31
N ASP A 100 15.65 4.02 -16.39
CA ASP A 100 15.28 3.81 -14.99
C ASP A 100 14.97 5.18 -14.37
N PHE A 101 13.73 5.38 -13.95
CA PHE A 101 13.33 6.55 -13.19
C PHE A 101 13.34 6.20 -11.71
N GLU A 102 13.87 7.12 -10.90
CA GLU A 102 13.83 6.95 -9.46
C GLU A 102 12.37 7.00 -8.96
N ASP A 103 12.02 5.96 -8.23
CA ASP A 103 10.73 5.88 -7.54
C ASP A 103 10.95 6.21 -6.06
N PHE A 104 10.60 7.42 -5.67
CA PHE A 104 10.79 7.92 -4.30
C PHE A 104 9.71 7.47 -3.31
N ARG A 105 8.67 6.77 -3.76
CA ARG A 105 7.60 6.32 -2.85
C ARG A 105 8.13 5.52 -1.68
N GLY A 106 9.04 4.57 -1.95
CA GLY A 106 9.69 3.78 -0.90
C GLY A 106 10.47 4.64 0.09
N GLN A 107 11.26 5.60 -0.39
CA GLN A 107 12.10 6.46 0.45
C GLN A 107 11.28 7.36 1.38
N PHE A 108 10.16 7.90 0.90
CA PHE A 108 9.30 8.76 1.72
C PHE A 108 8.65 7.98 2.88
N PHE A 109 8.14 6.79 2.61
CA PHE A 109 7.55 5.94 3.65
C PHE A 109 8.60 5.38 4.59
N GLU A 110 9.76 5.03 4.06
CA GLU A 110 10.91 4.58 4.85
C GLU A 110 11.29 5.60 5.90
N SER A 111 11.52 6.85 5.51
CA SER A 111 11.91 7.89 6.46
C SER A 111 10.85 8.14 7.53
N SER A 112 9.56 8.05 7.17
CA SER A 112 8.45 8.32 8.10
C SER A 112 8.18 7.15 9.06
N ILE A 113 8.24 5.91 8.56
CA ILE A 113 7.96 4.72 9.38
C ILE A 113 9.16 4.35 10.24
N SER A 114 10.36 4.45 9.69
CA SER A 114 11.59 4.02 10.35
C SER A 114 11.97 4.86 11.56
N THR A 115 11.67 6.15 11.55
CA THR A 115 11.90 7.05 12.69
C THR A 115 10.97 6.77 13.86
N LEU A 116 9.73 6.36 13.57
CA LEU A 116 8.72 6.11 14.60
C LEU A 116 8.80 4.71 15.22
N ASN A 117 9.22 3.73 14.44
CA ASN A 117 9.24 2.34 14.90
C ASN A 117 10.25 1.53 14.07
N PRO A 118 11.49 1.44 14.53
CA PRO A 118 12.57 0.72 13.85
C PRO A 118 12.19 -0.75 13.60
N ARG A 119 12.39 -1.20 12.36
CA ARG A 119 11.98 -2.53 11.90
C ARG A 119 12.83 -3.01 10.74
N ARG A 120 12.75 -4.29 10.43
CA ARG A 120 13.17 -4.77 9.12
C ARG A 120 12.05 -4.49 8.13
N LEU A 121 12.30 -3.59 7.18
CA LEU A 121 11.37 -3.25 6.12
C LEU A 121 11.88 -3.85 4.80
N ILE A 122 11.10 -4.75 4.22
CA ILE A 122 11.34 -5.25 2.87
C ILE A 122 10.31 -4.64 1.94
N THR A 123 10.76 -3.97 0.91
CA THR A 123 9.92 -3.31 -0.08
C THR A 123 10.06 -4.00 -1.43
N LEU A 124 8.97 -4.52 -1.95
CA LEU A 124 8.86 -4.95 -3.33
C LEU A 124 8.38 -3.78 -4.17
N ALA A 125 9.19 -3.35 -5.12
CA ALA A 125 8.88 -2.25 -6.02
C ALA A 125 8.95 -2.71 -7.49
N PRO A 126 7.86 -3.28 -8.02
CA PRO A 126 7.80 -3.70 -9.41
C PRO A 126 8.05 -2.53 -10.36
N THR A 127 8.77 -2.78 -11.43
CA THR A 127 9.07 -1.79 -12.48
C THR A 127 8.32 -2.10 -13.77
N LEU A 128 8.11 -1.06 -14.60
CA LEU A 128 7.48 -1.19 -15.91
C LEU A 128 8.39 -1.83 -16.95
N ASN A 129 9.69 -1.85 -16.70
CA ASN A 129 10.68 -2.36 -17.66
C ASN A 129 10.52 -3.87 -17.81
N LYS A 130 10.20 -4.32 -19.01
CA LYS A 130 10.14 -5.73 -19.33
C LYS A 130 11.56 -6.29 -19.35
N ASN A 131 11.73 -7.49 -18.80
CA ASN A 131 13.01 -8.22 -18.72
C ASN A 131 14.10 -7.50 -17.88
N SER A 132 13.72 -6.72 -16.88
CA SER A 132 14.67 -6.20 -15.93
C SER A 132 15.01 -7.28 -14.90
N ASP A 133 16.29 -7.59 -14.76
CA ASP A 133 16.75 -8.43 -13.66
C ASP A 133 16.46 -7.78 -12.31
N ILE A 134 16.39 -8.61 -11.28
CA ILE A 134 16.22 -8.10 -9.92
C ILE A 134 17.44 -7.30 -9.49
N LYS A 135 17.18 -6.08 -9.05
CA LYS A 135 18.12 -5.23 -8.33
C LYS A 135 17.71 -5.12 -6.89
N THR A 136 18.65 -5.24 -6.00
CA THR A 136 18.41 -5.15 -4.56
C THR A 136 19.28 -4.05 -3.95
N PHE A 137 18.63 -3.25 -3.10
CA PHE A 137 19.26 -2.14 -2.39
C PHE A 137 19.08 -2.33 -0.90
N VAL A 138 20.13 -2.15 -0.14
CA VAL A 138 20.11 -2.32 1.31
C VAL A 138 20.59 -1.05 1.99
N SER A 139 19.90 -0.63 3.01
CA SER A 139 20.32 0.43 3.92
C SER A 139 19.99 0.09 5.36
N ALA A 140 20.85 0.48 6.27
CA ALA A 140 20.55 0.47 7.70
C ALA A 140 20.36 1.89 8.19
N TYR A 141 19.46 2.06 9.15
CA TYR A 141 19.20 3.34 9.76
C TYR A 141 19.07 3.19 11.27
N CYS A 142 19.62 4.17 11.97
CA CYS A 142 19.46 4.30 13.41
C CYS A 142 18.89 5.70 13.66
N PRO A 143 17.67 5.82 14.20
CA PRO A 143 17.10 7.11 14.54
C PRO A 143 18.00 7.80 15.58
N LEU A 144 18.23 9.10 15.42
CA LEU A 144 18.95 9.89 16.41
C LEU A 144 18.08 9.95 17.67
N SER A 145 18.61 9.52 18.79
CA SER A 145 17.96 9.65 20.07
C SER A 145 18.20 11.06 20.64
N ASP A 146 17.12 11.78 20.92
CA ASP A 146 17.19 13.09 21.59
C ASP A 146 17.59 12.98 23.07
N THR A 147 17.61 11.76 23.61
CA THR A 147 18.01 11.49 24.99
C THR A 147 19.26 10.62 25.04
N PRO A 148 20.36 11.11 25.63
CA PRO A 148 21.64 10.35 25.71
C PRO A 148 21.57 9.02 26.48
N ALA A 149 20.46 8.76 27.18
CA ALA A 149 20.29 7.59 28.03
C ALA A 149 19.64 6.38 27.34
N MET A 150 19.10 6.54 26.13
CA MET A 150 18.52 5.44 25.38
C MET A 150 19.39 5.12 24.15
N GLN A 151 19.85 3.89 24.09
CA GLN A 151 20.49 3.41 22.87
C GLN A 151 19.46 3.34 21.74
N PRO A 152 19.75 3.91 20.55
CA PRO A 152 18.81 3.89 19.47
C PRO A 152 18.62 2.46 18.95
N ILE A 153 17.37 2.02 18.86
CA ILE A 153 17.04 0.78 18.15
C ILE A 153 17.17 1.05 16.66
N CYS A 154 18.01 0.30 16.00
CA CYS A 154 18.25 0.44 14.58
C CYS A 154 17.33 -0.49 13.77
N GLY A 155 17.07 -0.14 12.52
CA GLY A 155 16.33 -0.95 11.57
C GLY A 155 17.09 -1.10 10.25
N ASP A 156 16.63 -1.99 9.41
CA ASP A 156 17.15 -2.17 8.07
C ASP A 156 16.04 -2.08 7.01
N LEU A 157 16.42 -1.59 5.83
CA LEU A 157 15.58 -1.53 4.65
C LEU A 157 16.21 -2.35 3.55
N VAL A 158 15.42 -3.21 2.93
CA VAL A 158 15.75 -3.92 1.70
C VAL A 158 14.74 -3.57 0.63
N VAL A 159 15.18 -2.96 -0.46
CA VAL A 159 14.33 -2.67 -1.62
C VAL A 159 14.65 -3.66 -2.73
N ILE A 160 13.65 -4.37 -3.21
CA ILE A 160 13.74 -5.32 -4.31
C ILE A 160 13.00 -4.74 -5.51
N ARG A 161 13.73 -4.44 -6.58
CA ARG A 161 13.17 -3.92 -7.83
C ARG A 161 13.35 -4.92 -8.95
N GLY A 162 12.40 -4.98 -9.85
CA GLY A 162 12.43 -5.84 -11.02
C GLY A 162 11.11 -5.80 -11.75
N ASP A 163 11.01 -6.45 -12.91
CA ASP A 163 9.70 -6.65 -13.52
C ASP A 163 8.84 -7.62 -12.70
N SER A 164 7.54 -7.59 -12.93
CA SER A 164 6.59 -8.42 -12.16
C SER A 164 6.90 -9.92 -12.23
N ALA A 165 7.41 -10.41 -13.36
CA ALA A 165 7.76 -11.83 -13.52
C ALA A 165 9.02 -12.18 -12.73
N SER A 166 10.04 -11.33 -12.76
CA SER A 166 11.27 -11.51 -11.97
C SER A 166 10.99 -11.45 -10.48
N ILE A 167 10.13 -10.53 -10.04
CA ILE A 167 9.70 -10.44 -8.63
C ILE A 167 8.94 -11.71 -8.23
N SER A 168 7.98 -12.19 -9.03
CA SER A 168 7.24 -13.40 -8.71
C SER A 168 8.13 -14.65 -8.64
N ASN A 169 9.15 -14.73 -9.46
CA ASN A 169 10.00 -15.94 -9.53
C ASN A 169 11.16 -15.93 -8.53
N LYS A 170 11.82 -14.78 -8.37
CA LYS A 170 13.05 -14.67 -7.57
C LYS A 170 12.84 -13.83 -6.30
N GLY A 171 12.03 -12.76 -6.37
CA GLY A 171 11.80 -11.85 -5.26
C GLY A 171 11.19 -12.55 -4.05
N LEU A 172 10.30 -13.49 -4.27
CA LEU A 172 9.67 -14.28 -3.22
C LEU A 172 10.69 -15.11 -2.43
N LYS A 173 11.63 -15.74 -3.13
CA LYS A 173 12.71 -16.52 -2.48
C LYS A 173 13.63 -15.64 -1.62
N ILE A 174 13.89 -14.42 -2.08
CA ILE A 174 14.70 -13.45 -1.33
C ILE A 174 13.99 -13.07 -0.02
N ILE A 175 12.66 -12.90 -0.08
CA ILE A 175 11.86 -12.59 1.12
C ILE A 175 11.90 -13.74 2.10
N ASP A 176 11.76 -14.98 1.64
CA ASP A 176 11.86 -16.17 2.50
C ASP A 176 13.20 -16.22 3.25
N GLU A 177 14.30 -15.91 2.56
CA GLU A 177 15.64 -15.88 3.15
C GLU A 177 15.84 -14.73 4.15
N LEU A 178 15.08 -13.64 4.01
CA LEU A 178 15.18 -12.44 4.83
C LEU A 178 14.13 -12.40 5.96
N SER A 179 13.13 -13.26 5.89
CA SER A 179 12.10 -13.35 6.93
C SER A 179 12.71 -13.86 8.24
N ILE A 180 12.16 -13.37 9.35
CA ILE A 180 12.55 -13.80 10.68
C ILE A 180 11.29 -14.34 11.34
N ASP A 181 11.18 -15.66 11.44
CA ASP A 181 9.97 -16.37 11.87
C ASP A 181 9.51 -15.98 13.29
N GLU A 182 10.44 -15.54 14.14
CA GLU A 182 10.17 -15.18 15.53
C GLU A 182 9.61 -13.76 15.70
N LEU A 183 9.67 -12.92 14.64
CA LEU A 183 9.23 -11.54 14.73
C LEU A 183 7.78 -11.36 14.29
N PRO A 184 7.01 -10.47 14.97
CA PRO A 184 5.69 -10.08 14.51
C PRO A 184 5.77 -9.54 13.08
N SER A 185 5.09 -10.19 12.14
CA SER A 185 5.14 -9.84 10.72
C SER A 185 3.91 -9.05 10.29
N TRP A 186 4.15 -8.01 9.51
CA TRP A 186 3.13 -7.19 8.87
C TRP A 186 3.29 -7.28 7.36
N LEU A 187 2.20 -7.47 6.66
CA LEU A 187 2.14 -7.28 5.22
C LEU A 187 1.37 -6.00 4.92
N TRP A 188 1.99 -5.07 4.23
CA TRP A 188 1.31 -3.89 3.70
C TRP A 188 1.22 -3.98 2.18
N TRP A 189 0.01 -4.21 1.71
CA TRP A 189 -0.31 -4.15 0.29
C TRP A 189 -0.67 -2.72 -0.10
N ASN A 190 0.25 -2.01 -0.72
CA ASN A 190 0.07 -0.62 -1.10
C ASN A 190 -0.22 -0.50 -2.60
N GLY A 191 -1.47 -0.75 -2.97
CA GLY A 191 -1.96 -0.69 -4.35
C GLY A 191 -3.35 -1.27 -4.50
N SER A 192 -3.82 -1.31 -5.74
CA SER A 192 -5.11 -1.91 -6.08
C SER A 192 -5.15 -3.40 -5.78
N LEU A 193 -6.27 -3.87 -5.26
CA LEU A 193 -6.52 -5.31 -5.04
C LEU A 193 -6.83 -6.05 -6.35
N ASP A 194 -7.08 -5.33 -7.44
CA ASP A 194 -7.30 -5.92 -8.78
C ASP A 194 -5.99 -6.31 -9.46
N GLU A 195 -4.88 -5.68 -9.05
CA GLU A 195 -3.58 -5.93 -9.65
C GLU A 195 -2.87 -7.10 -8.99
N SER A 196 -2.20 -7.91 -9.81
CA SER A 196 -1.36 -9.03 -9.37
C SER A 196 -1.98 -9.91 -8.28
N PRO A 197 -3.20 -10.45 -8.50
CA PRO A 197 -3.93 -11.23 -7.49
C PRO A 197 -3.14 -12.44 -6.98
N GLU A 198 -2.34 -13.07 -7.83
CA GLU A 198 -1.49 -14.21 -7.48
C GLU A 198 -0.41 -13.83 -6.48
N ILE A 199 0.23 -12.66 -6.67
CA ILE A 199 1.23 -12.14 -5.74
C ILE A 199 0.55 -11.78 -4.42
N PHE A 200 -0.62 -11.15 -4.45
CA PHE A 200 -1.39 -10.82 -3.25
C PHE A 200 -1.75 -12.08 -2.46
N GLU A 201 -2.30 -13.10 -3.11
CA GLU A 201 -2.67 -14.37 -2.47
C GLU A 201 -1.46 -15.08 -1.88
N TYR A 202 -0.34 -15.08 -2.57
CA TYR A 202 0.91 -15.63 -2.04
C TYR A 202 1.33 -14.91 -0.75
N PHE A 203 1.36 -13.58 -0.75
CA PHE A 203 1.79 -12.81 0.40
C PHE A 203 0.81 -12.80 1.56
N THR A 204 -0.47 -12.98 1.31
CA THR A 204 -1.43 -13.13 2.42
C THR A 204 -1.11 -14.32 3.32
N ASN A 205 -0.31 -15.28 2.86
CA ASN A 205 0.12 -16.41 3.67
C ASN A 205 1.25 -16.06 4.65
N TYR A 206 2.00 -14.96 4.42
CA TYR A 206 3.18 -14.61 5.22
C TYR A 206 2.84 -13.92 6.54
N GLY A 207 1.96 -12.99 6.57
CA GLY A 207 1.76 -12.16 7.75
C GLY A 207 0.54 -12.55 8.58
N LEU A 208 0.63 -12.39 9.89
CA LEU A 208 -0.53 -12.44 10.78
C LEU A 208 -1.35 -11.14 10.73
N ARG A 209 -0.74 -10.05 10.27
CA ARG A 209 -1.35 -8.72 10.19
C ARG A 209 -1.23 -8.18 8.77
N LEU A 210 -2.35 -7.84 8.20
CA LEU A 210 -2.47 -7.35 6.83
C LEU A 210 -2.97 -5.91 6.82
N ILE A 211 -2.29 -5.04 6.09
CA ILE A 211 -2.74 -3.68 5.80
C ILE A 211 -3.09 -3.62 4.31
N ILE A 212 -4.32 -3.26 4.02
CA ILE A 212 -4.85 -3.08 2.67
C ILE A 212 -5.53 -1.72 2.53
N ASP A 213 -5.87 -1.34 1.30
CA ASP A 213 -6.65 -0.15 1.01
C ASP A 213 -7.75 -0.47 0.00
N THR A 214 -8.96 -0.70 0.47
CA THR A 214 -10.10 -0.98 -0.41
C THR A 214 -10.64 0.23 -1.17
N ALA A 215 -10.04 1.41 -0.98
CA ALA A 215 -10.30 2.56 -1.85
C ALA A 215 -9.59 2.45 -3.21
N LEU A 216 -8.63 1.53 -3.36
CA LEU A 216 -7.76 1.39 -4.52
C LEU A 216 -8.12 0.21 -5.44
N GLY A 217 -9.28 -0.38 -5.29
CA GLY A 217 -9.69 -1.53 -6.10
C GLY A 217 -11.13 -1.43 -6.58
N SER A 218 -11.50 -2.30 -7.52
CA SER A 218 -12.89 -2.43 -7.91
C SER A 218 -13.73 -2.93 -6.72
N PRO A 219 -14.97 -2.41 -6.54
CA PRO A 219 -15.82 -2.81 -5.42
C PRO A 219 -16.01 -4.33 -5.33
N GLN A 220 -16.18 -5.00 -6.45
CA GLN A 220 -16.39 -6.44 -6.53
C GLN A 220 -15.17 -7.21 -6.00
N ARG A 221 -13.97 -6.79 -6.41
CA ARG A 221 -12.73 -7.45 -5.94
C ARG A 221 -12.48 -7.16 -4.47
N CYS A 222 -12.69 -5.92 -4.03
CA CYS A 222 -12.55 -5.54 -2.63
C CYS A 222 -13.46 -6.35 -1.71
N LEU A 223 -14.74 -6.48 -2.05
CA LEU A 223 -15.69 -7.27 -1.27
C LEU A 223 -15.30 -8.76 -1.24
N LYS A 224 -14.90 -9.32 -2.38
CA LYS A 224 -14.43 -10.70 -2.45
C LYS A 224 -13.21 -10.94 -1.56
N VAL A 225 -12.24 -10.04 -1.58
CA VAL A 225 -11.02 -10.14 -0.75
C VAL A 225 -11.38 -10.03 0.73
N LEU A 226 -12.23 -9.07 1.11
CA LEU A 226 -12.68 -8.91 2.49
C LEU A 226 -13.41 -10.16 3.00
N ASP A 227 -14.27 -10.77 2.19
CA ASP A 227 -14.96 -12.02 2.54
C ASP A 227 -13.96 -13.18 2.73
N GLN A 228 -13.02 -13.34 1.82
CA GLN A 228 -11.96 -14.34 1.93
C GLN A 228 -11.11 -14.15 3.20
N LEU A 229 -10.75 -12.91 3.50
CA LEU A 229 -9.91 -12.59 4.65
C LEU A 229 -10.66 -12.70 5.97
N ASN A 230 -11.97 -12.41 6.00
CA ASN A 230 -12.81 -12.55 7.18
C ASN A 230 -12.86 -14.01 7.70
N ASN A 231 -12.74 -14.97 6.79
CA ASN A 231 -12.67 -16.39 7.11
C ASN A 231 -11.25 -16.85 7.51
N SER A 232 -10.28 -15.95 7.54
CA SER A 232 -8.90 -16.22 7.94
C SER A 232 -8.65 -15.74 9.38
N ASN A 233 -7.68 -16.37 10.07
CA ASN A 233 -7.26 -15.94 11.41
C ASN A 233 -6.33 -14.71 11.39
N LYS A 234 -6.45 -13.83 10.39
CA LYS A 234 -5.55 -12.70 10.20
C LYS A 234 -6.17 -11.41 10.72
N ALA A 235 -5.35 -10.58 11.36
CA ALA A 235 -5.75 -9.23 11.70
C ALA A 235 -5.65 -8.33 10.46
N ILE A 236 -6.79 -7.81 10.01
CA ILE A 236 -6.89 -6.96 8.83
C ILE A 236 -7.04 -5.51 9.29
N ASN A 237 -6.23 -4.64 8.71
CA ASN A 237 -6.34 -3.20 8.84
C ASN A 237 -6.59 -2.60 7.45
N ASP A 238 -7.78 -2.10 7.24
CA ASP A 238 -8.15 -1.44 5.99
C ASP A 238 -8.00 0.08 6.15
N LEU A 239 -7.15 0.69 5.32
CA LEU A 239 -6.92 2.13 5.35
C LEU A 239 -8.18 2.91 4.98
N ASN A 240 -9.06 2.35 4.15
CA ASN A 240 -10.34 2.94 3.82
C ASN A 240 -11.24 3.01 5.06
N TRP A 241 -11.28 1.95 5.88
CA TRP A 241 -11.95 1.97 7.18
C TRP A 241 -11.34 2.99 8.15
N VAL A 242 -10.02 3.13 8.17
CA VAL A 242 -9.33 4.12 9.01
C VAL A 242 -9.72 5.55 8.63
N ARG A 243 -9.86 5.87 7.34
CA ARG A 243 -10.32 7.19 6.87
C ARG A 243 -11.70 7.58 7.38
N LEU A 244 -12.55 6.62 7.67
CA LEU A 244 -13.88 6.86 8.24
C LEU A 244 -13.86 7.17 9.74
N LYS A 245 -12.70 7.14 10.40
CA LYS A 245 -12.60 7.38 11.84
C LYS A 245 -13.29 8.67 12.26
N ASN A 246 -12.96 9.76 11.61
CA ASN A 246 -13.52 11.08 11.96
C ASN A 246 -15.06 11.13 11.78
N TRP A 247 -15.58 10.49 10.75
CA TRP A 247 -17.03 10.39 10.54
C TRP A 247 -17.70 9.59 11.66
N ARG A 248 -17.15 8.43 12.00
CA ARG A 248 -17.70 7.59 13.08
C ARG A 248 -17.65 8.29 14.43
N GLU A 249 -16.52 8.94 14.75
CA GLU A 249 -16.37 9.71 15.98
C GLU A 249 -17.33 10.89 16.05
N SER A 250 -17.49 11.65 14.96
CA SER A 250 -18.43 12.77 14.90
C SER A 250 -19.88 12.32 15.11
N LEU A 251 -20.30 11.24 14.44
CA LEU A 251 -21.64 10.68 14.62
C LEU A 251 -21.85 10.18 16.05
N ALA A 252 -20.88 9.47 16.61
CA ALA A 252 -20.94 9.01 18.00
C ALA A 252 -21.09 10.18 18.96
N MET A 253 -20.28 11.23 18.82
CA MET A 253 -20.35 12.44 19.66
C MET A 253 -21.70 13.16 19.61
N ILE A 254 -22.40 13.12 18.47
CA ILE A 254 -23.73 13.72 18.34
C ILE A 254 -24.73 13.00 19.24
N PHE A 255 -24.67 11.68 19.34
CA PHE A 255 -25.65 10.85 20.02
C PHE A 255 -25.21 10.36 21.41
N ASP A 256 -23.95 10.52 21.81
CA ASP A 256 -23.43 10.14 23.13
C ASP A 256 -24.18 10.79 24.30
N PRO A 257 -24.62 12.07 24.24
CA PRO A 257 -25.35 12.69 25.33
C PRO A 257 -26.64 11.90 25.62
N PRO A 258 -26.94 11.57 26.90
CA PRO A 258 -28.12 10.79 27.27
C PRO A 258 -29.45 11.38 26.77
N SER A 259 -29.53 12.70 26.64
CA SER A 259 -30.71 13.43 26.13
C SER A 259 -30.95 13.23 24.63
N ARG A 260 -29.94 12.80 23.86
CA ARG A 260 -30.04 12.58 22.40
C ARG A 260 -30.18 11.11 22.02
N ARG A 261 -29.82 10.18 22.90
CA ARG A 261 -29.92 8.73 22.62
C ARG A 261 -31.31 8.26 22.22
N PRO A 262 -32.42 8.75 22.82
CA PRO A 262 -33.75 8.33 22.40
C PRO A 262 -34.07 8.70 20.95
N ILE A 263 -33.36 9.65 20.34
CA ILE A 263 -33.58 9.99 18.93
C ILE A 263 -33.15 8.82 18.00
N LEU A 264 -32.16 8.00 18.42
CA LEU A 264 -31.71 6.86 17.65
C LEU A 264 -32.84 5.84 17.38
N ASP A 265 -33.80 5.68 18.32
CA ASP A 265 -34.92 4.76 18.19
C ASP A 265 -35.94 5.23 17.15
N HIS A 266 -35.84 6.48 16.71
CA HIS A 266 -36.77 7.11 15.76
C HIS A 266 -36.16 7.31 14.37
N ILE A 267 -34.88 6.93 14.15
CA ILE A 267 -34.26 6.98 12.83
C ILE A 267 -34.83 5.85 11.97
N THR A 268 -35.45 6.22 10.87
CA THR A 268 -36.05 5.29 9.90
C THR A 268 -35.26 5.18 8.61
N ASP A 269 -34.60 6.26 8.23
CA ASP A 269 -33.91 6.37 6.95
C ASP A 269 -32.56 7.04 7.13
N ILE A 270 -31.57 6.62 6.33
CA ILE A 270 -30.23 7.20 6.28
C ILE A 270 -29.80 7.29 4.82
N ASP A 271 -29.52 8.50 4.37
CA ASP A 271 -28.94 8.77 3.07
C ASP A 271 -27.44 9.09 3.20
N ILE A 272 -26.63 8.44 2.36
CA ILE A 272 -25.19 8.67 2.30
C ILE A 272 -24.80 9.09 0.90
N ASP A 273 -24.47 10.37 0.74
CA ASP A 273 -23.95 10.92 -0.50
C ASP A 273 -22.43 10.69 -0.59
N ILE A 274 -22.00 10.12 -1.68
CA ILE A 274 -20.57 9.89 -1.97
C ILE A 274 -20.13 10.70 -3.17
N ALA A 275 -19.00 11.40 -3.02
CA ALA A 275 -18.34 12.04 -4.15
C ALA A 275 -17.43 11.03 -4.84
N GLY A 276 -17.64 10.81 -6.15
CA GLY A 276 -16.84 9.88 -6.93
C GLY A 276 -17.17 8.40 -6.70
N ASP A 277 -16.25 7.52 -7.05
CA ASP A 277 -16.47 6.06 -7.04
C ASP A 277 -15.95 5.40 -5.76
N HIS A 278 -16.48 5.84 -4.60
CA HIS A 278 -16.07 5.36 -3.27
C HIS A 278 -17.10 4.44 -2.60
N MET A 279 -17.69 3.53 -3.38
CA MET A 279 -18.74 2.63 -2.91
C MET A 279 -18.38 1.86 -1.64
N ILE A 280 -17.17 1.30 -1.55
CA ILE A 280 -16.75 0.52 -0.37
C ILE A 280 -16.71 1.40 0.88
N GLN A 281 -16.35 2.66 0.76
CA GLN A 281 -16.35 3.60 1.89
C GLN A 281 -17.77 3.84 2.42
N ALA A 282 -18.73 4.02 1.51
CA ALA A 282 -20.13 4.16 1.90
C ALA A 282 -20.67 2.87 2.55
N LEU A 283 -20.37 1.70 1.97
CA LEU A 283 -20.76 0.41 2.54
C LEU A 283 -20.18 0.20 3.95
N PHE A 284 -18.96 0.60 4.21
CA PHE A 284 -18.38 0.55 5.56
C PHE A 284 -19.12 1.46 6.53
N LEU A 285 -19.43 2.69 6.11
CA LEU A 285 -20.13 3.63 6.98
C LEU A 285 -21.54 3.16 7.31
N ILE A 286 -22.30 2.76 6.30
CA ILE A 286 -23.68 2.27 6.52
C ILE A 286 -23.69 0.99 7.33
N SER A 287 -22.75 0.07 7.09
CA SER A 287 -22.62 -1.15 7.88
C SER A 287 -22.36 -0.87 9.35
N TRP A 288 -21.46 0.09 9.63
CA TRP A 288 -21.19 0.51 11.00
C TRP A 288 -22.40 1.16 11.67
N ILE A 289 -23.13 2.04 10.95
CA ILE A 289 -24.34 2.66 11.49
C ILE A 289 -25.41 1.60 11.76
N SER A 290 -25.64 0.69 10.82
CA SER A 290 -26.61 -0.40 10.96
C SER A 290 -26.29 -1.29 12.15
N ASP A 291 -25.01 -1.63 12.37
CA ASP A 291 -24.59 -2.38 13.55
C ASP A 291 -24.94 -1.64 14.86
N LYS A 292 -24.70 -0.32 14.91
CA LYS A 292 -25.01 0.48 16.09
C LYS A 292 -26.53 0.67 16.36
N LEU A 293 -27.33 0.66 15.30
CA LEU A 293 -28.79 0.76 15.39
C LEU A 293 -29.48 -0.61 15.53
N GLY A 294 -28.72 -1.71 15.45
CA GLY A 294 -29.29 -3.07 15.46
C GLY A 294 -30.07 -3.42 14.19
N TRP A 295 -29.77 -2.75 13.09
CA TRP A 295 -30.41 -3.01 11.80
C TRP A 295 -29.73 -4.19 11.09
N SER A 296 -30.51 -4.94 10.30
CA SER A 296 -30.01 -6.00 9.45
C SER A 296 -30.17 -5.63 7.97
N PHE A 297 -29.14 -5.92 7.17
CA PHE A 297 -29.24 -5.77 5.72
C PHE A 297 -30.15 -6.83 5.14
N LEU A 298 -31.11 -6.40 4.30
CA LEU A 298 -31.93 -7.31 3.51
C LEU A 298 -31.32 -7.51 2.11
N ARG A 299 -30.95 -6.43 1.45
CA ARG A 299 -30.31 -6.44 0.13
C ARG A 299 -29.63 -5.11 -0.16
N VAL A 300 -28.71 -5.12 -1.10
CA VAL A 300 -28.10 -3.92 -1.69
C VAL A 300 -28.55 -3.85 -3.15
N GLU A 301 -29.14 -2.75 -3.54
CA GLU A 301 -29.52 -2.45 -4.93
C GLU A 301 -28.66 -1.31 -5.42
N ARG A 302 -28.32 -1.34 -6.71
CA ARG A 302 -27.65 -0.25 -7.41
C ARG A 302 -28.62 0.26 -8.47
N ASP A 303 -28.96 1.52 -8.40
CA ASP A 303 -29.74 2.22 -9.43
C ASP A 303 -28.88 2.59 -10.63
#